data_23034f9b50e36cd05c7cab391fc0dccd
#
_entry.id   23034f9b50e36cd05c7cab391fc0dccd
#
_cell.length_a   1.000
_cell.length_b   1.000
_cell.length_c   1.000
_cell.angle_alpha   90.00
_cell.angle_beta   90.00
_cell.angle_gamma   90.00
#
_symmetry.space_group_name_H-M   'P 1'
#
loop_
_entity.id
_entity.type
_entity.pdbx_description
1 polymer ?
#
loop_
_entity_poly.entity_id
_entity_poly.type
_entity_poly.pdbx_seq_one_letter_code
_entity_poly.pdbx_strand_id
1 'polypeptide(L)'
;MGVPSNSFNQEKDNDDDVKDFCEVNFNINFPITTITEVKGDNAHSIFKWAKENHGKSAIPKWNFHKILINKNGKIEETYTSFTNPMSKKIITKIESLL
;
A
#
# COMPACT_ATOMS: atom_id res chain seq x y z
N MET A 1 -0.01 -4.87 -5.35
CA MET A 1 -1.16 -4.01 -5.74
C MET A 1 -0.95 -2.61 -5.19
N GLY A 2 -1.20 -1.60 -6.00
CA GLY A 2 -1.16 -0.21 -5.59
C GLY A 2 -2.53 0.27 -5.13
N VAL A 3 -2.57 1.06 -4.05
CA VAL A 3 -3.79 1.65 -3.51
C VAL A 3 -3.60 3.16 -3.44
N PRO A 4 -4.03 3.91 -4.47
CA PRO A 4 -3.94 5.36 -4.43
C PRO A 4 -4.94 5.91 -3.41
N SER A 5 -4.52 6.98 -2.71
CA SER A 5 -5.35 7.58 -1.68
C SER A 5 -5.17 9.09 -1.64
N ASN A 6 -6.24 9.79 -1.33
CA ASN A 6 -6.21 11.22 -1.07
C ASN A 6 -6.15 11.56 0.42
N SER A 7 -5.95 10.55 1.28
CA SER A 7 -5.85 10.75 2.73
C SER A 7 -4.68 11.65 3.14
N PHE A 8 -3.70 11.83 2.26
CA PHE A 8 -2.52 12.68 2.50
C PHE A 8 -2.48 13.89 1.54
N ASN A 9 -3.55 14.14 0.79
CA ASN A 9 -3.70 15.27 -0.13
C ASN A 9 -2.61 15.37 -1.21
N GLN A 10 -2.08 14.23 -1.65
CA GLN A 10 -1.00 14.17 -2.65
C GLN A 10 -1.35 13.35 -3.88
N GLU A 11 -2.62 12.93 -4.02
CA GLU A 11 -3.06 12.12 -5.15
C GLU A 11 -3.85 12.95 -6.16
N LYS A 12 -3.98 12.44 -7.39
CA LYS A 12 -4.81 13.03 -8.42
C LYS A 12 -6.29 12.94 -8.05
N ASP A 13 -7.12 13.78 -8.67
CA ASP A 13 -8.53 13.93 -8.29
C ASP A 13 -9.41 12.75 -8.71
N ASN A 14 -9.02 11.98 -9.74
CA ASN A 14 -9.82 10.86 -10.21
C ASN A 14 -8.94 9.66 -10.59
N ASP A 15 -9.60 8.50 -10.73
CA ASP A 15 -8.91 7.23 -10.97
C ASP A 15 -8.18 7.17 -12.31
N ASP A 16 -8.74 7.75 -13.36
CA ASP A 16 -8.12 7.75 -14.69
C ASP A 16 -6.83 8.58 -14.68
N ASP A 17 -6.84 9.73 -14.01
CA ASP A 17 -5.65 10.58 -13.87
C ASP A 17 -4.56 9.87 -13.06
N VAL A 18 -4.94 9.14 -12.01
CA VAL A 18 -3.99 8.33 -11.21
C VAL A 18 -3.36 7.27 -12.09
N LYS A 19 -4.17 6.51 -12.81
CA LYS A 19 -3.69 5.44 -13.68
C LYS A 19 -2.74 5.96 -14.74
N ASP A 20 -3.13 7.03 -15.45
CA ASP A 20 -2.34 7.65 -16.49
C ASP A 20 -1.01 8.18 -15.92
N PHE A 21 -1.05 8.85 -14.79
CA PHE A 21 0.16 9.37 -14.12
C PHE A 21 1.14 8.23 -13.79
N CYS A 22 0.66 7.14 -13.22
CA CYS A 22 1.48 6.00 -12.85
C CYS A 22 2.06 5.28 -14.08
N GLU A 23 1.24 5.05 -15.11
CA GLU A 23 1.67 4.36 -16.32
C GLU A 23 2.68 5.17 -17.13
N VAL A 24 2.42 6.48 -17.31
CA VAL A 24 3.25 7.35 -18.14
C VAL A 24 4.57 7.70 -17.45
N ASN A 25 4.53 8.00 -16.16
CA ASN A 25 5.71 8.51 -15.44
C ASN A 25 6.55 7.41 -14.80
N PHE A 26 5.95 6.26 -14.43
CA PHE A 26 6.62 5.22 -13.67
C PHE A 26 6.55 3.84 -14.32
N ASN A 27 5.92 3.73 -15.48
CA ASN A 27 5.77 2.47 -16.21
C ASN A 27 5.21 1.35 -15.32
N ILE A 28 4.20 1.67 -14.50
CA ILE A 28 3.59 0.71 -13.57
C ILE A 28 2.67 -0.24 -14.34
N ASN A 29 2.87 -1.54 -14.12
CA ASN A 29 2.11 -2.59 -14.77
C ASN A 29 1.40 -3.55 -13.80
N PHE A 30 1.48 -3.29 -12.49
CA PHE A 30 0.74 -4.07 -11.50
C PHE A 30 -0.66 -3.49 -11.24
N PRO A 31 -1.59 -4.27 -10.65
CA PRO A 31 -2.94 -3.78 -10.37
C PRO A 31 -2.96 -2.56 -9.45
N ILE A 32 -3.82 -1.61 -9.79
CA ILE A 32 -4.05 -0.38 -9.01
C ILE A 32 -5.54 -0.31 -8.70
N THR A 33 -5.89 -0.03 -7.44
CA THR A 33 -7.29 0.15 -7.05
C THR A 33 -7.81 1.54 -7.44
N THR A 34 -9.13 1.74 -7.32
CA THR A 34 -9.72 3.07 -7.29
C THR A 34 -9.14 3.89 -6.14
N ILE A 35 -9.27 5.21 -6.18
CA ILE A 35 -8.86 6.07 -5.07
C ILE A 35 -9.61 5.64 -3.80
N THR A 36 -8.87 5.34 -2.73
CA THR A 36 -9.40 4.68 -1.54
C THR A 36 -8.91 5.41 -0.28
N GLU A 37 -9.78 5.63 0.69
CA GLU A 37 -9.35 6.13 1.99
C GLU A 37 -8.66 5.02 2.79
N VAL A 38 -7.49 5.32 3.36
CA VAL A 38 -6.63 4.31 3.99
C VAL A 38 -6.42 4.55 5.48
N LYS A 39 -6.92 5.65 6.02
CA LYS A 39 -6.84 5.94 7.46
C LYS A 39 -8.11 6.63 7.95
N GLY A 40 -8.30 6.65 9.27
CA GLY A 40 -9.45 7.29 9.90
C GLY A 40 -10.71 6.42 9.85
N ASP A 41 -11.83 7.01 10.22
CA ASP A 41 -13.10 6.29 10.35
C ASP A 41 -13.66 5.81 9.00
N ASN A 42 -13.33 6.50 7.92
CA ASN A 42 -13.79 6.18 6.57
C ASN A 42 -12.81 5.28 5.80
N ALA A 43 -11.76 4.77 6.43
CA ALA A 43 -10.83 3.87 5.78
C ALA A 43 -11.54 2.62 5.28
N HIS A 44 -11.11 2.12 4.10
CA HIS A 44 -11.61 0.86 3.57
C HIS A 44 -11.42 -0.27 4.60
N SER A 45 -12.34 -1.21 4.62
CA SER A 45 -12.36 -2.30 5.62
C SER A 45 -11.06 -3.10 5.68
N ILE A 46 -10.31 -3.23 4.58
CA ILE A 46 -9.02 -3.93 4.58
C ILE A 46 -7.99 -3.22 5.47
N PHE A 47 -8.01 -1.89 5.51
CA PHE A 47 -7.09 -1.12 6.37
C PHE A 47 -7.53 -1.15 7.83
N LYS A 48 -8.83 -1.20 8.10
CA LYS A 48 -9.34 -1.43 9.45
C LYS A 48 -8.98 -2.82 9.96
N TRP A 49 -9.13 -3.83 9.10
CA TRP A 49 -8.71 -5.20 9.40
C TRP A 49 -7.20 -5.27 9.69
N ALA A 50 -6.38 -4.57 8.90
CA ALA A 50 -4.94 -4.54 9.11
C ALA A 50 -4.58 -3.95 10.48
N LYS A 51 -5.23 -2.86 10.87
CA LYS A 51 -5.04 -2.26 12.19
C LYS A 51 -5.42 -3.21 13.31
N GLU A 52 -6.57 -3.88 13.20
CA GLU A 52 -7.05 -4.81 14.21
C GLU A 52 -6.14 -6.02 14.40
N ASN A 53 -5.55 -6.52 13.32
CA ASN A 53 -4.76 -7.76 13.35
C ASN A 53 -3.27 -7.53 13.50
N HIS A 54 -2.75 -6.34 13.19
CA HIS A 54 -1.31 -6.07 13.26
C HIS A 54 -0.97 -4.82 14.08
N GLY A 55 -1.94 -4.01 14.45
CA GLY A 55 -1.74 -2.84 15.27
C GLY A 55 -1.46 -1.57 14.48
N LYS A 56 -0.97 -0.55 15.16
CA LYS A 56 -0.80 0.80 14.60
C LYS A 56 0.21 0.87 13.46
N SER A 57 1.19 -0.02 13.41
CA SER A 57 2.18 -0.05 12.33
C SER A 57 1.57 -0.40 10.97
N ALA A 58 0.40 -1.03 10.95
CA ALA A 58 -0.31 -1.33 9.71
C ALA A 58 -1.13 -0.15 9.18
N ILE A 59 -1.30 0.91 9.96
CA ILE A 59 -2.00 2.12 9.51
C ILE A 59 -1.06 2.92 8.61
N PRO A 60 -1.42 3.18 7.34
CA PRO A 60 -0.60 4.04 6.49
C PRO A 60 -0.43 5.43 7.12
N LYS A 61 0.82 5.85 7.26
CA LYS A 61 1.15 7.16 7.86
C LYS A 61 1.53 8.18 6.81
N TRP A 62 1.91 7.72 5.64
CA TRP A 62 2.31 8.57 4.53
C TRP A 62 2.22 7.78 3.22
N ASN A 63 2.49 8.45 2.11
CA ASN A 63 2.56 7.79 0.80
C ASN A 63 3.64 6.70 0.81
N PHE A 64 3.46 5.70 -0.04
CA PHE A 64 4.37 4.56 -0.20
C PHE A 64 4.51 3.68 1.04
N HIS A 65 3.54 3.73 1.95
CA HIS A 65 3.43 2.74 3.02
C HIS A 65 3.18 1.36 2.42
N LYS A 66 3.81 0.33 2.98
CA LYS A 66 3.75 -1.03 2.44
C LYS A 66 3.26 -2.00 3.50
N ILE A 67 2.38 -2.89 3.10
CA ILE A 67 1.86 -3.97 3.93
C ILE A 67 2.12 -5.27 3.19
N LEU A 68 2.86 -6.19 3.80
CA LEU A 68 3.15 -7.49 3.22
C LEU A 68 2.21 -8.54 3.80
N ILE A 69 1.40 -9.13 2.93
CA ILE A 69 0.44 -10.18 3.30
C ILE A 69 0.97 -11.51 2.77
N ASN A 70 1.04 -12.53 3.64
CA ASN A 70 1.54 -13.84 3.26
C ASN A 70 0.49 -14.65 2.49
N LYS A 71 0.91 -15.83 1.99
CA LYS A 71 0.02 -16.71 1.21
C LYS A 71 -1.14 -17.29 2.00
N ASN A 72 -1.12 -17.17 3.33
CA ASN A 72 -2.21 -17.59 4.20
C ASN A 72 -3.19 -16.45 4.53
N GLY A 73 -2.99 -15.26 3.93
CA GLY A 73 -3.85 -14.11 4.13
C GLY A 73 -3.60 -13.36 5.43
N LYS A 74 -2.42 -13.52 6.03
CA LYS A 74 -2.03 -12.82 7.26
C LYS A 74 -0.95 -11.79 6.98
N ILE A 75 -0.96 -10.71 7.76
CA ILE A 75 0.08 -9.68 7.65
C ILE A 75 1.37 -10.19 8.27
N GLU A 76 2.43 -10.23 7.45
CA GLU A 76 3.77 -10.63 7.90
C GLU A 76 4.59 -9.45 8.41
N GLU A 77 4.55 -8.33 7.69
CA GLU A 77 5.38 -7.19 8.00
C GLU A 77 4.79 -5.92 7.38
N THR A 78 5.16 -4.78 7.93
CA THR A 78 4.84 -3.47 7.36
C THR A 78 6.12 -2.67 7.17
N TYR A 79 6.11 -1.80 6.17
CA TYR A 79 7.27 -0.96 5.84
C TYR A 79 6.81 0.47 5.59
N THR A 80 7.57 1.43 6.06
CA THR A 80 7.28 2.84 5.84
C THR A 80 7.73 3.30 4.45
N SER A 81 7.47 4.57 4.14
CA SER A 81 7.93 5.18 2.89
C SER A 81 9.46 5.17 2.71
N PHE A 82 10.20 5.09 3.81
CA PHE A 82 11.67 5.09 3.78
C PHE A 82 12.28 3.78 3.28
N THR A 83 11.51 2.70 3.25
CA THR A 83 12.00 1.41 2.76
C THR A 83 11.71 1.30 1.26
N ASN A 84 12.76 1.21 0.44
CA ASN A 84 12.62 1.00 -1.00
C ASN A 84 11.98 -0.36 -1.25
N PRO A 85 10.94 -0.46 -2.11
CA PRO A 85 10.27 -1.75 -2.38
C PRO A 85 11.19 -2.81 -3.00
N MET A 86 12.28 -2.40 -3.63
CA MET A 86 13.29 -3.31 -4.17
C MET A 86 14.46 -3.54 -3.21
N SER A 87 14.36 -3.09 -1.97
CA SER A 87 15.42 -3.28 -0.99
C SER A 87 15.64 -4.77 -0.68
N LYS A 88 16.87 -5.11 -0.35
CA LYS A 88 17.24 -6.47 0.02
C LYS A 88 16.40 -6.99 1.20
N LYS A 89 16.04 -6.11 2.13
CA LYS A 89 15.20 -6.43 3.29
C LYS A 89 13.83 -6.99 2.85
N ILE A 90 13.16 -6.33 1.92
CA ILE A 90 11.85 -6.77 1.42
C ILE A 90 12.00 -8.02 0.55
N ILE A 91 12.94 -8.03 -0.37
CA ILE A 91 13.17 -9.15 -1.28
C ILE A 91 13.46 -10.43 -0.49
N THR A 92 14.36 -10.37 0.49
CA THR A 92 14.70 -11.50 1.34
C THR A 92 13.48 -12.00 2.12
N LYS A 93 12.66 -11.09 2.64
CA LYS A 93 11.44 -11.46 3.36
C LYS A 93 10.45 -12.17 2.46
N ILE A 94 10.20 -11.64 1.25
CA ILE A 94 9.30 -12.27 0.28
C ILE A 94 9.79 -13.66 -0.08
N GLU A 95 11.07 -13.82 -0.40
CA GLU A 95 11.65 -15.11 -0.75
C GLU A 95 11.49 -16.14 0.37
N SER A 96 11.60 -15.71 1.63
CA SER A 96 11.43 -16.60 2.77
C SER A 96 9.99 -17.09 2.94
N LEU A 97 9.01 -16.43 2.35
CA LEU A 97 7.58 -16.76 2.46
C LEU A 97 7.04 -17.57 1.28
N LEU A 98 7.82 -17.75 0.25
CA LEU A 98 7.40 -18.49 -0.95
C LEU A 98 7.46 -20.01 -0.79
#